data_b39fa1dbf1459d94b932c4cadfc0abc3
#
_entry.id   b39fa1dbf1459d94b932c4cadfc0abc3
#
_cell.length_a   1.000
_cell.length_b   1.000
_cell.length_c   1.000
_cell.angle_alpha   90.00
_cell.angle_beta   90.00
_cell.angle_gamma   90.00
#
_symmetry.space_group_name_H-M   'P 1'
#
loop_
_entity.id
_entity.type
_entity.pdbx_description
1 polymer ?
#
loop_
_entity_poly.entity_id
_entity_poly.type
_entity_poly.pdbx_seq_one_letter_code
_entity_poly.pdbx_strand_id
1 'polypeptide(L)'
;IAPNGRLATDNSRWMLEPPVSLTQADIRELQLAKAAIAAGVRILLRRWGAEEEDVSRLYLAGAFGNYINRASARRIGLIGFPEEKVEPAGNTALLGAKLTLFQAGSELEFAAVRRRVEHISLASDPEFQEIYAEEMRFPA
;
A
#
# COMPACT_ATOMS: atom_id res chain seq x y z
N ILE A 1 -7.86 19.07 4.23
CA ILE A 1 -8.45 17.91 4.91
C ILE A 1 -7.85 17.85 6.32
N ALA A 2 -8.69 17.78 7.34
CA ALA A 2 -8.23 17.59 8.71
C ALA A 2 -7.69 16.17 8.92
N PRO A 3 -6.83 15.93 9.96
CA PRO A 3 -6.28 14.59 10.24
C PRO A 3 -7.34 13.50 10.44
N ASN A 4 -8.53 13.85 10.91
CA ASN A 4 -9.69 12.95 11.03
C ASN A 4 -10.42 12.67 9.69
N GLY A 5 -9.94 13.21 8.57
CA GLY A 5 -10.51 13.06 7.24
C GLY A 5 -11.70 13.97 6.94
N ARG A 6 -11.99 14.96 7.77
CA ARG A 6 -13.05 15.92 7.46
C ARG A 6 -12.59 16.97 6.45
N LEU A 7 -13.44 17.22 5.44
CA LEU A 7 -13.27 18.35 4.55
C LEU A 7 -13.65 19.64 5.31
N ALA A 8 -12.78 20.63 5.24
CA ALA A 8 -13.02 21.96 5.82
C ALA A 8 -13.86 22.83 4.85
N THR A 9 -15.05 22.33 4.49
CA THR A 9 -16.00 23.02 3.62
C THR A 9 -17.42 22.83 4.14
N ASP A 10 -18.25 23.84 4.01
CA ASP A 10 -19.64 23.81 4.50
C ASP A 10 -20.52 22.78 3.78
N ASN A 11 -20.15 22.40 2.56
CA ASN A 11 -20.94 21.49 1.71
C ASN A 11 -20.40 20.06 1.64
N SER A 12 -19.45 19.66 2.48
CA SER A 12 -18.82 18.34 2.43
C SER A 12 -18.29 17.95 1.03
N ARG A 13 -17.98 18.95 0.20
CA ARG A 13 -17.48 18.80 -1.16
C ARG A 13 -16.44 19.86 -1.45
N TRP A 14 -15.33 19.44 -2.06
CA TRP A 14 -14.28 20.33 -2.56
C TRP A 14 -14.24 20.28 -4.08
N MET A 15 -14.48 21.41 -4.73
CA MET A 15 -14.34 21.53 -6.18
C MET A 15 -12.88 21.60 -6.56
N LEU A 16 -12.45 20.72 -7.46
CA LEU A 16 -11.13 20.72 -8.06
C LEU A 16 -11.14 21.56 -9.34
N GLU A 17 -11.77 21.03 -10.38
CA GLU A 17 -12.02 21.68 -11.66
C GLU A 17 -13.40 21.21 -12.17
N PRO A 18 -14.33 22.13 -12.48
CA PRO A 18 -15.66 21.72 -12.89
C PRO A 18 -15.66 20.80 -14.12
N PRO A 19 -16.38 19.67 -14.10
CA PRO A 19 -17.33 19.26 -13.05
C PRO A 19 -16.71 18.39 -11.93
N VAL A 20 -15.36 18.25 -11.85
CA VAL A 20 -14.67 17.33 -10.96
C VAL A 20 -14.64 17.89 -9.53
N SER A 21 -15.06 17.09 -8.58
CA SER A 21 -15.04 17.44 -7.16
C SER A 21 -14.68 16.24 -6.30
N LEU A 22 -14.18 16.52 -5.11
CA LEU A 22 -13.92 15.56 -4.05
C LEU A 22 -14.99 15.68 -2.97
N THR A 23 -15.63 14.59 -2.62
CA THR A 23 -16.66 14.55 -1.58
C THR A 23 -16.12 13.99 -0.27
N GLN A 24 -16.88 14.17 0.81
CA GLN A 24 -16.54 13.51 2.08
C GLN A 24 -16.57 11.98 1.97
N ALA A 25 -17.43 11.42 1.10
CA ALA A 25 -17.46 9.98 0.84
C ALA A 25 -16.16 9.50 0.19
N ASP A 26 -15.65 10.21 -0.81
CA ASP A 26 -14.38 9.87 -1.49
C ASP A 26 -13.21 9.87 -0.49
N ILE A 27 -13.19 10.82 0.46
CA ILE A 27 -12.18 10.85 1.51
C ILE A 27 -12.29 9.62 2.42
N ARG A 28 -13.52 9.16 2.72
CA ARG A 28 -13.73 7.95 3.52
C ARG A 28 -13.21 6.70 2.81
N GLU A 29 -13.51 6.55 1.53
CA GLU A 29 -12.98 5.43 0.73
C GLU A 29 -11.45 5.45 0.69
N LEU A 30 -10.85 6.63 0.54
CA LEU A 30 -9.39 6.77 0.61
C LEU A 30 -8.83 6.36 1.97
N GLN A 31 -9.47 6.77 3.08
CA GLN A 31 -9.07 6.39 4.42
C GLN A 31 -9.09 4.86 4.62
N LEU A 32 -10.17 4.20 4.18
CA LEU A 32 -10.32 2.75 4.26
C LEU A 32 -9.22 2.04 3.45
N ALA A 33 -9.01 2.45 2.21
CA ALA A 33 -8.03 1.82 1.32
C ALA A 33 -6.59 2.00 1.85
N LYS A 34 -6.21 3.24 2.23
CA LYS A 34 -4.86 3.49 2.75
C LYS A 34 -4.60 2.77 4.06
N ALA A 35 -5.60 2.73 4.96
CA ALA A 35 -5.48 2.08 6.25
C ALA A 35 -5.25 0.57 6.11
N ALA A 36 -5.93 -0.09 5.17
CA ALA A 36 -5.74 -1.50 4.91
C ALA A 36 -4.31 -1.83 4.46
N ILE A 37 -3.74 -0.99 3.59
CA ILE A 37 -2.37 -1.16 3.10
C ILE A 37 -1.36 -0.90 4.21
N ALA A 38 -1.49 0.23 4.92
CA ALA A 38 -0.57 0.60 5.99
C ALA A 38 -0.60 -0.41 7.15
N ALA A 39 -1.79 -0.84 7.57
CA ALA A 39 -1.93 -1.89 8.59
C ALA A 39 -1.31 -3.21 8.15
N GLY A 40 -1.50 -3.61 6.90
CA GLY A 40 -0.88 -4.81 6.34
C GLY A 40 0.65 -4.74 6.40
N VAL A 41 1.24 -3.62 6.03
CA VAL A 41 2.70 -3.42 6.11
C VAL A 41 3.19 -3.52 7.56
N ARG A 42 2.55 -2.83 8.51
CA ARG A 42 2.91 -2.88 9.93
C ARG A 42 2.87 -4.30 10.50
N ILE A 43 1.82 -5.07 10.18
CA ILE A 43 1.69 -6.46 10.64
C ILE A 43 2.78 -7.34 10.04
N LEU A 44 3.06 -7.19 8.74
CA LEU A 44 4.10 -7.97 8.08
C LEU A 44 5.49 -7.69 8.66
N LEU A 45 5.81 -6.43 8.94
CA LEU A 45 7.07 -6.05 9.60
C LEU A 45 7.17 -6.66 10.99
N ARG A 46 6.12 -6.55 11.81
CA ARG A 46 6.07 -7.19 13.15
C ARG A 46 6.27 -8.70 13.09
N ARG A 47 5.61 -9.38 12.15
CA ARG A 47 5.74 -10.83 11.95
C ARG A 47 7.16 -11.22 11.52
N TRP A 48 7.80 -10.36 10.77
CA TRP A 48 9.20 -10.55 10.36
C TRP A 48 10.18 -10.18 11.48
N GLY A 49 9.75 -9.46 12.50
CA GLY A 49 10.63 -8.94 13.58
C GLY A 49 11.51 -7.79 13.11
N ALA A 50 11.00 -6.97 12.20
CA ALA A 50 11.69 -5.83 11.60
C ALA A 50 10.91 -4.54 11.80
N GLU A 51 11.63 -3.41 11.77
CA GLU A 51 11.08 -2.06 11.78
C GLU A 51 11.17 -1.43 10.38
N GLU A 52 10.54 -0.27 10.16
CA GLU A 52 10.57 0.43 8.86
C GLU A 52 12.00 0.80 8.43
N GLU A 53 12.87 1.08 9.38
CA GLU A 53 14.28 1.43 9.15
C GLU A 53 15.08 0.28 8.55
N ASP A 54 14.73 -0.97 8.90
CA ASP A 54 15.39 -2.18 8.40
C ASP A 54 15.07 -2.46 6.93
N VAL A 55 13.99 -1.85 6.40
CA VAL A 55 13.63 -1.98 5.00
C VAL A 55 14.54 -1.12 4.14
N SER A 56 15.36 -1.75 3.34
CA SER A 56 16.26 -1.05 2.41
C SER A 56 15.54 -0.55 1.15
N ARG A 57 14.54 -1.28 0.65
CA ARG A 57 13.75 -0.95 -0.54
C ARG A 57 12.31 -1.42 -0.42
N LEU A 58 11.40 -0.59 -0.92
CA LEU A 58 9.98 -0.90 -1.10
C LEU A 58 9.63 -0.87 -2.58
N TYR A 59 9.20 -1.99 -3.12
CA TYR A 59 8.79 -2.08 -4.52
C TYR A 59 7.28 -1.89 -4.69
N LEU A 60 6.88 -0.87 -5.46
CA LEU A 60 5.49 -0.67 -5.85
C LEU A 60 5.20 -1.45 -7.13
N ALA A 61 4.62 -2.63 -6.97
CA ALA A 61 4.26 -3.49 -8.08
C ALA A 61 2.82 -3.27 -8.55
N GLY A 62 2.55 -3.68 -9.81
CA GLY A 62 1.25 -3.55 -10.44
C GLY A 62 1.02 -2.22 -11.15
N ALA A 63 -0.16 -2.09 -11.79
CA ALA A 63 -0.47 -0.91 -12.60
C ALA A 63 -0.46 0.39 -11.79
N PHE A 64 -1.05 0.38 -10.59
CA PHE A 64 -1.08 1.55 -9.73
C PHE A 64 0.30 2.04 -9.29
N GLY A 65 1.24 1.13 -9.03
CA GLY A 65 2.59 1.46 -8.57
C GLY A 65 3.35 2.38 -9.52
N ASN A 66 3.05 2.32 -10.82
CA ASN A 66 3.69 3.17 -11.82
C ASN A 66 3.15 4.60 -11.87
N TYR A 67 1.91 4.81 -11.42
CA TYR A 67 1.21 6.10 -11.52
C TYR A 67 1.13 6.85 -10.20
N ILE A 68 1.36 6.19 -9.08
CA ILE A 68 1.30 6.82 -7.76
C ILE A 68 2.43 7.82 -7.60
N ASN A 69 2.09 9.06 -7.30
CA ASN A 69 3.05 10.06 -6.86
C ASN A 69 3.53 9.71 -5.43
N ARG A 70 4.79 9.38 -5.27
CA ARG A 70 5.39 8.89 -4.01
C ARG A 70 5.29 9.92 -2.87
N ALA A 71 5.56 11.19 -3.16
CA ALA A 71 5.43 12.27 -2.20
C ALA A 71 3.99 12.40 -1.68
N SER A 72 3.01 12.35 -2.60
CA SER A 72 1.60 12.40 -2.23
C SER A 72 1.16 11.17 -1.45
N ALA A 73 1.61 9.98 -1.83
CA ALA A 73 1.33 8.73 -1.13
C ALA A 73 1.85 8.75 0.32
N ARG A 74 3.06 9.30 0.51
CA ARG A 74 3.62 9.51 1.85
C ARG A 74 2.82 10.54 2.65
N ARG A 75 2.46 11.66 2.05
CA ARG A 75 1.69 12.72 2.73
C ARG A 75 0.34 12.27 3.24
N ILE A 76 -0.32 11.35 2.55
CA ILE A 76 -1.61 10.79 3.02
C ILE A 76 -1.44 9.57 3.93
N GLY A 77 -0.22 9.11 4.17
CA GLY A 77 0.05 7.93 4.98
C GLY A 77 -0.32 6.60 4.32
N LEU A 78 -0.34 6.56 2.98
CA LEU A 78 -0.48 5.31 2.22
C LEU A 78 0.82 4.50 2.27
N ILE A 79 1.96 5.20 2.25
CA ILE A 79 3.31 4.63 2.29
C ILE A 79 4.06 5.38 3.39
N GLY A 80 4.51 4.68 4.45
CA GLY A 80 5.28 5.25 5.56
C GLY A 80 6.74 5.53 5.20
N PHE A 81 7.27 4.85 4.18
CA PHE A 81 8.68 4.87 3.84
C PHE A 81 9.13 6.17 3.15
N PRO A 82 10.40 6.57 3.35
CA PRO A 82 11.03 7.66 2.61
C PRO A 82 11.01 7.41 1.09
N GLU A 83 10.84 8.47 0.29
CA GLU A 83 10.67 8.36 -1.16
C GLU A 83 11.85 7.69 -1.87
N GLU A 84 13.06 7.88 -1.35
CA GLU A 84 14.30 7.28 -1.85
C GLU A 84 14.36 5.77 -1.69
N LYS A 85 13.59 5.22 -0.76
CA LYS A 85 13.45 3.76 -0.58
C LYS A 85 12.37 3.15 -1.48
N VAL A 86 11.53 3.96 -2.12
CA VAL A 86 10.35 3.51 -2.87
C VAL A 86 10.64 3.46 -4.37
N GLU A 87 10.58 2.27 -4.96
CA GLU A 87 10.87 2.04 -6.37
C GLU A 87 9.65 1.46 -7.11
N PRO A 88 9.24 2.04 -8.26
CA PRO A 88 8.23 1.42 -9.11
C PRO A 88 8.78 0.14 -9.74
N ALA A 89 8.05 -0.96 -9.62
CA ALA A 89 8.47 -2.27 -10.12
C ALA A 89 7.64 -2.77 -11.33
N GLY A 90 6.68 -2.01 -11.77
CA GLY A 90 5.83 -2.37 -12.91
C GLY A 90 4.95 -3.60 -12.63
N ASN A 91 4.54 -4.27 -13.70
CA ASN A 91 3.71 -5.48 -13.58
C ASN A 91 4.58 -6.72 -13.34
N THR A 92 5.00 -6.91 -12.09
CA THR A 92 5.86 -8.03 -11.68
C THR A 92 5.19 -9.40 -11.84
N ALA A 93 3.87 -9.48 -11.70
CA ALA A 93 3.12 -10.71 -11.91
C ALA A 93 3.20 -11.17 -13.38
N LEU A 94 3.00 -10.25 -14.33
CA LEU A 94 3.17 -10.54 -15.76
C LEU A 94 4.61 -10.89 -16.11
N LEU A 95 5.58 -10.19 -15.52
CA LEU A 95 7.00 -10.48 -15.71
C LEU A 95 7.32 -11.89 -15.22
N GLY A 96 6.88 -12.27 -14.02
CA GLY A 96 7.07 -13.61 -13.47
C GLY A 96 6.45 -14.70 -14.36
N ALA A 97 5.21 -14.47 -14.82
CA ALA A 97 4.53 -15.41 -15.72
C ALA A 97 5.31 -15.58 -17.05
N LYS A 98 5.82 -14.49 -17.63
CA LYS A 98 6.66 -14.56 -18.84
C LYS A 98 7.94 -15.34 -18.60
N LEU A 99 8.64 -15.09 -17.51
CA LEU A 99 9.86 -15.80 -17.15
C LEU A 99 9.58 -17.32 -17.03
N THR A 100 8.48 -17.68 -16.36
CA THR A 100 8.09 -19.10 -16.21
C THR A 100 7.81 -19.77 -17.56
N LEU A 101 7.18 -19.06 -18.51
CA LEU A 101 6.83 -19.61 -19.83
C LEU A 101 8.03 -19.79 -20.76
N PHE A 102 8.99 -18.87 -20.69
CA PHE A 102 10.08 -18.82 -21.69
C PHE A 102 11.43 -19.34 -21.17
N GLN A 103 11.56 -19.58 -19.87
CA GLN A 103 12.80 -20.09 -19.27
C GLN A 103 12.70 -21.60 -19.04
N ALA A 104 13.18 -22.37 -19.98
CA ALA A 104 13.24 -23.83 -19.84
C ALA A 104 14.11 -24.23 -18.64
N GLY A 105 13.65 -25.17 -17.81
CA GLY A 105 14.39 -25.65 -16.66
C GLY A 105 14.22 -24.84 -15.36
N SER A 106 13.43 -23.77 -15.38
CA SER A 106 13.17 -22.92 -14.21
C SER A 106 12.23 -23.54 -13.17
N GLU A 107 11.64 -24.70 -13.42
CA GLU A 107 10.66 -25.34 -12.52
C GLU A 107 11.21 -25.57 -11.11
N LEU A 108 12.47 -25.98 -10.99
CA LEU A 108 13.12 -26.20 -9.69
C LEU A 108 13.36 -24.89 -8.94
N GLU A 109 13.72 -23.81 -9.64
CA GLU A 109 13.91 -22.48 -9.07
C GLU A 109 12.60 -21.91 -8.55
N PHE A 110 11.53 -22.00 -9.34
CA PHE A 110 10.19 -21.59 -8.93
C PHE A 110 9.64 -22.41 -7.76
N ALA A 111 9.89 -23.71 -7.75
CA ALA A 111 9.53 -24.58 -6.63
C ALA A 111 10.30 -24.20 -5.35
N ALA A 112 11.56 -23.79 -5.46
CA ALA A 112 12.35 -23.31 -4.33
C ALA A 112 11.82 -21.98 -3.79
N VAL A 113 11.45 -21.03 -4.67
CA VAL A 113 10.83 -19.75 -4.28
C VAL A 113 9.49 -20.02 -3.57
N ARG A 114 8.62 -20.84 -4.15
CA ARG A 114 7.31 -21.17 -3.56
C ARG A 114 7.41 -21.76 -2.16
N ARG A 115 8.43 -22.56 -1.86
CA ARG A 115 8.67 -23.13 -0.51
C ARG A 115 9.07 -22.08 0.53
N ARG A 116 9.54 -20.91 0.09
CA ARG A 116 9.95 -19.80 0.96
C ARG A 116 8.86 -18.76 1.17
N VAL A 117 7.74 -18.87 0.43
CA VAL A 117 6.62 -17.95 0.55
C VAL A 117 5.70 -18.42 1.67
N GLU A 118 5.45 -17.56 2.63
CA GLU A 118 4.48 -17.74 3.68
C GLU A 118 3.29 -16.79 3.46
N HIS A 119 2.07 -17.31 3.61
CA HIS A 119 0.85 -16.52 3.56
C HIS A 119 0.43 -16.10 4.96
N ILE A 120 0.29 -14.81 5.19
CA ILE A 120 -0.20 -14.24 6.44
C ILE A 120 -1.62 -13.69 6.20
N SER A 121 -2.60 -14.27 6.91
CA SER A 121 -3.99 -13.80 6.85
C SER A 121 -4.16 -12.59 7.78
N LEU A 122 -4.28 -11.40 7.21
CA LEU A 122 -4.50 -10.17 7.99
C LEU A 122 -5.84 -10.19 8.73
N ALA A 123 -6.87 -10.81 8.13
CA ALA A 123 -8.20 -10.88 8.73
C ALA A 123 -8.25 -11.70 10.03
N SER A 124 -7.31 -12.61 10.22
CA SER A 124 -7.19 -13.44 11.43
C SER A 124 -6.14 -12.92 12.42
N ASP A 125 -5.46 -11.82 12.10
CA ASP A 125 -4.53 -11.20 13.01
C ASP A 125 -5.27 -10.42 14.10
N PRO A 126 -5.04 -10.68 15.40
CA PRO A 126 -5.79 -10.07 16.48
C PRO A 126 -5.61 -8.55 16.58
N GLU A 127 -4.48 -8.01 16.11
CA GLU A 127 -4.17 -6.59 16.16
C GLU A 127 -4.63 -5.83 14.90
N PHE A 128 -5.09 -6.55 13.86
CA PHE A 128 -5.43 -5.91 12.58
C PHE A 128 -6.47 -4.80 12.73
N GLN A 129 -7.53 -5.01 13.50
CA GLN A 129 -8.62 -4.04 13.65
C GLN A 129 -8.16 -2.76 14.36
N GLU A 130 -7.31 -2.89 15.35
CA GLU A 130 -6.76 -1.75 16.09
C GLU A 130 -5.83 -0.94 15.21
N ILE A 131 -4.86 -1.59 14.58
CA ILE A 131 -3.90 -0.94 13.68
C ILE A 131 -4.63 -0.31 12.49
N TYR A 132 -5.61 -0.99 11.92
CA TYR A 132 -6.43 -0.47 10.83
C TYR A 132 -7.17 0.82 11.22
N ALA A 133 -7.75 0.86 12.43
CA ALA A 133 -8.44 2.05 12.91
C ALA A 133 -7.47 3.23 13.16
N GLU A 134 -6.26 2.96 13.67
CA GLU A 134 -5.21 3.97 13.81
C GLU A 134 -4.81 4.54 12.46
N GLU A 135 -4.58 3.67 11.48
CA GLU A 135 -4.14 4.03 10.13
C GLU A 135 -5.21 4.75 9.30
N MET A 136 -6.46 4.82 9.73
CA MET A 136 -7.48 5.65 9.05
C MET A 136 -7.19 7.15 9.15
N ARG A 137 -6.38 7.59 10.12
CA ARG A 137 -6.02 8.99 10.24
C ARG A 137 -5.02 9.39 9.16
N PHE A 138 -5.12 10.64 8.71
CA PHE A 138 -4.07 11.23 7.91
C PHE A 138 -2.94 11.71 8.83
N PRO A 139 -1.68 11.65 8.37
CA PRO A 139 -0.56 12.27 9.09
C PRO A 139 -0.80 13.75 9.32
N ALA A 140 -0.28 14.28 10.44
CA ALA A 140 -0.38 15.69 10.79
C ALA A 140 0.50 16.59 9.90
#